data_215599321afc14d7a97ebd401c510f4f
#
_entry.id   215599321afc14d7a97ebd401c510f4f
#
_cell.length_a   1.000
_cell.length_b   1.000
_cell.length_c   1.000
_cell.angle_alpha   90.00
_cell.angle_beta   90.00
_cell.angle_gamma   90.00
#
_symmetry.space_group_name_H-M   'P 1'
#
loop_
_entity.id
_entity.type
_entity.pdbx_description
1 polymer ?
#
loop_
_entity_poly.entity_id
_entity_poly.type
_entity_poly.pdbx_seq_one_letter_code
_entity_poly.pdbx_strand_id
1 'polypeptide(L)'
;DDSRNDIVIRGNSPTGVLFRMEGMDIPNPNHFARLGTTGGPVSMLNNNILANSDFFTGAFPAEYGNALAGVFDLKIRNGNDEKFEFMGQIGFNGLEGMAEGPISKKKGSSFLVNYRYSTLELFTLIGLDFGTSATPKYQDGTFKLRFPDKKGVTQVFGLGGTSKINIVTPADSDANELFGF
;
A
#
# COMPACT_ATOMS: atom_id res chain seq x y z
N ASP A 1 -9.46 -10.34 -17.03
CA ASP A 1 -8.47 -11.28 -16.48
C ASP A 1 -8.45 -11.10 -14.97
N ASP A 2 -9.13 -11.99 -14.24
CA ASP A 2 -9.33 -11.92 -12.78
C ASP A 2 -8.02 -11.97 -11.97
N SER A 3 -6.91 -12.29 -12.63
CA SER A 3 -5.58 -12.38 -12.00
C SER A 3 -4.90 -11.01 -11.79
N ARG A 4 -5.44 -9.93 -12.34
CA ARG A 4 -4.72 -8.64 -12.37
C ARG A 4 -5.26 -7.57 -11.44
N ASN A 5 -6.52 -7.65 -11.04
CA ASN A 5 -7.18 -6.62 -10.21
C ASN A 5 -6.95 -5.18 -10.73
N ASP A 6 -6.84 -5.02 -12.06
CA ASP A 6 -6.59 -3.73 -12.66
C ASP A 6 -7.80 -2.81 -12.54
N ILE A 7 -7.56 -1.56 -12.23
CA ILE A 7 -8.60 -0.55 -12.20
C ILE A 7 -8.83 -0.03 -13.61
N VAL A 8 -9.99 -0.34 -14.18
CA VAL A 8 -10.42 0.12 -15.50
C VAL A 8 -11.48 1.20 -15.33
N ILE A 9 -11.20 2.40 -15.81
CA ILE A 9 -12.10 3.54 -15.70
C ILE A 9 -12.63 3.89 -17.09
N ARG A 10 -13.94 3.76 -17.31
CA ARG A 10 -14.63 4.07 -18.56
C ARG A 10 -14.01 3.39 -19.78
N GLY A 11 -13.49 2.17 -19.62
CA GLY A 11 -12.85 1.41 -20.69
C GLY A 11 -11.45 1.87 -21.09
N ASN A 12 -10.87 2.84 -20.37
CA ASN A 12 -9.49 3.28 -20.61
C ASN A 12 -8.47 2.28 -20.08
N SER A 13 -7.26 2.35 -20.64
CA SER A 13 -6.14 1.54 -20.16
C SER A 13 -5.82 1.82 -18.69
N PRO A 14 -5.53 0.78 -17.90
CA PRO A 14 -5.04 0.94 -16.53
C PRO A 14 -3.81 1.86 -16.43
N THR A 15 -2.95 1.89 -17.45
CA THR A 15 -1.77 2.76 -17.47
C THR A 15 -2.08 4.26 -17.42
N GLY A 16 -3.33 4.64 -17.71
CA GLY A 16 -3.79 6.03 -17.65
C GLY A 16 -4.25 6.49 -16.27
N VAL A 17 -4.19 5.64 -15.26
CA VAL A 17 -4.54 6.01 -13.88
C VAL A 17 -3.34 6.61 -13.17
N LEU A 18 -3.55 7.77 -12.57
CA LEU A 18 -2.56 8.46 -11.75
C LEU A 18 -2.84 8.21 -10.27
N PHE A 19 -1.82 7.80 -9.53
CA PHE A 19 -1.82 7.81 -8.07
C PHE A 19 -1.01 9.00 -7.57
N ARG A 20 -1.61 9.80 -6.72
CA ARG A 20 -0.98 10.96 -6.11
C ARG A 20 -1.17 10.89 -4.60
N MET A 21 -0.14 11.13 -3.83
CA MET A 21 -0.20 11.13 -2.38
C MET A 21 0.38 12.42 -1.82
N GLU A 22 -0.40 13.14 -1.01
CA GLU A 22 -0.01 14.42 -0.43
C GLU A 22 0.50 15.41 -1.48
N GLY A 23 -0.07 15.39 -2.68
CA GLY A 23 0.30 16.26 -3.78
C GLY A 23 1.50 15.80 -4.63
N MET A 24 2.06 14.63 -4.38
CA MET A 24 3.17 14.03 -5.16
C MET A 24 2.69 12.80 -5.93
N ASP A 25 3.04 12.72 -7.20
CA ASP A 25 2.77 11.54 -8.01
C ASP A 25 3.58 10.36 -7.49
N ILE A 26 2.90 9.24 -7.27
CA ILE A 26 3.52 7.99 -6.81
C ILE A 26 3.28 6.88 -7.82
N PRO A 27 4.19 5.89 -7.91
CA PRO A 27 3.92 4.70 -8.70
C PRO A 27 2.75 3.90 -8.12
N ASN A 28 2.36 2.83 -8.80
CA ASN A 28 1.32 1.92 -8.33
C ASN A 28 1.59 1.49 -6.86
N PRO A 29 0.73 1.86 -5.90
CA PRO A 29 0.94 1.61 -4.48
C PRO A 29 0.49 0.21 -4.04
N ASN A 30 0.81 -0.81 -4.83
CA ASN A 30 0.48 -2.19 -4.51
C ASN A 30 1.73 -3.07 -4.49
N HIS A 31 1.76 -4.02 -3.56
CA HIS A 31 2.74 -5.09 -3.56
C HIS A 31 2.51 -6.01 -4.76
N PHE A 32 3.58 -6.58 -5.30
CA PHE A 32 3.58 -7.51 -6.44
C PHE A 32 2.96 -6.91 -7.71
N ALA A 33 2.91 -5.59 -7.79
CA ALA A 33 2.45 -4.89 -8.99
C ALA A 33 3.39 -5.15 -10.17
N ARG A 34 2.81 -5.29 -11.36
CA ARG A 34 3.57 -5.37 -12.61
C ARG A 34 3.68 -3.98 -13.24
N LEU A 35 4.72 -3.78 -14.03
CA LEU A 35 4.84 -2.54 -14.80
C LEU A 35 3.64 -2.37 -15.74
N GLY A 36 3.09 -1.18 -15.78
CA GLY A 36 1.95 -0.85 -16.64
C GLY A 36 0.60 -1.37 -16.12
N THR A 37 0.49 -1.74 -14.83
CA THR A 37 -0.76 -2.13 -14.19
C THR A 37 -1.11 -1.16 -13.06
N THR A 38 -2.39 -1.10 -12.70
CA THR A 38 -2.89 -0.35 -11.54
C THR A 38 -3.28 -1.26 -10.39
N GLY A 39 -3.36 -2.54 -10.65
CA GLY A 39 -3.71 -3.57 -9.69
C GLY A 39 -2.50 -4.19 -9.01
N GLY A 40 -2.80 -5.04 -8.05
CA GLY A 40 -1.87 -5.86 -7.29
C GLY A 40 -2.64 -6.60 -6.20
N PRO A 41 -2.19 -7.78 -5.77
CA PRO A 41 -2.94 -8.60 -4.83
C PRO A 41 -3.04 -7.98 -3.42
N VAL A 42 -2.11 -7.10 -3.07
CA VAL A 42 -2.06 -6.46 -1.75
C VAL A 42 -1.71 -5.00 -1.89
N SER A 43 -2.58 -4.12 -1.42
CA SER A 43 -2.30 -2.68 -1.39
C SER A 43 -1.36 -2.31 -0.24
N MET A 44 -0.40 -1.42 -0.50
CA MET A 44 0.39 -0.74 0.54
C MET A 44 -0.41 0.36 1.23
N LEU A 45 -1.52 0.80 0.61
CA LEU A 45 -2.40 1.79 1.22
C LEU A 45 -3.20 1.15 2.35
N ASN A 46 -3.12 1.75 3.51
CA ASN A 46 -3.81 1.28 4.69
C ASN A 46 -4.97 2.21 5.02
N ASN A 47 -6.17 1.66 5.15
CA ASN A 47 -7.38 2.43 5.45
C ASN A 47 -7.30 3.15 6.80
N ASN A 48 -6.52 2.61 7.76
CA ASN A 48 -6.37 3.20 9.10
C ASN A 48 -5.58 4.52 9.10
N ILE A 49 -4.79 4.76 8.04
CA ILE A 49 -3.96 5.95 7.90
C ILE A 49 -4.44 6.93 6.83
N LEU A 50 -5.37 6.50 5.98
CA LEU A 50 -5.90 7.38 4.94
C LEU A 50 -6.91 8.38 5.52
N ALA A 51 -6.79 9.62 5.07
CA ALA A 51 -7.81 10.65 5.24
C ALA A 51 -8.82 10.61 4.08
N ASN A 52 -9.78 11.53 4.09
CA ASN A 52 -10.65 11.74 2.93
C ASN A 52 -9.79 12.02 1.71
N SER A 53 -9.95 11.19 0.71
CA SER A 53 -9.18 11.20 -0.53
C SER A 53 -10.14 11.37 -1.69
N ASP A 54 -9.67 12.02 -2.75
CA ASP A 54 -10.49 12.32 -3.92
C ASP A 54 -10.22 11.32 -5.04
N PHE A 55 -11.28 10.93 -5.72
CA PHE A 55 -11.20 10.08 -6.90
C PHE A 55 -11.88 10.76 -8.09
N PHE A 56 -11.11 11.09 -9.10
CA PHE A 56 -11.58 11.74 -10.31
C PHE A 56 -11.62 10.74 -11.47
N THR A 57 -12.73 10.71 -12.19
CA THR A 57 -12.93 9.84 -13.37
C THR A 57 -13.00 10.62 -14.69
N GLY A 58 -12.74 11.91 -14.66
CA GLY A 58 -12.75 12.82 -15.82
C GLY A 58 -12.76 14.27 -15.38
N ALA A 59 -12.62 15.19 -16.35
CA ALA A 59 -12.54 16.62 -16.12
C ALA A 59 -11.46 17.00 -15.08
N PHE A 60 -10.28 16.43 -15.22
CA PHE A 60 -9.19 16.67 -14.29
C PHE A 60 -8.76 18.13 -14.29
N PRO A 61 -8.56 18.75 -13.13
CA PRO A 61 -7.82 20.01 -13.03
C PRO A 61 -6.45 19.93 -13.72
N ALA A 62 -5.96 21.06 -14.21
CA ALA A 62 -4.70 21.13 -14.97
C ALA A 62 -3.45 20.65 -14.19
N GLU A 63 -3.54 20.56 -12.87
CA GLU A 63 -2.48 20.04 -12.01
C GLU A 63 -2.22 18.52 -12.15
N TYR A 64 -3.16 17.76 -12.73
CA TYR A 64 -3.05 16.33 -12.96
C TYR A 64 -2.64 16.02 -14.40
N GLY A 65 -1.43 16.45 -14.77
CA GLY A 65 -0.95 16.42 -16.15
C GLY A 65 -0.75 15.03 -16.77
N ASN A 66 -0.58 13.98 -15.98
CA ASN A 66 -0.26 12.63 -16.45
C ASN A 66 -1.43 11.64 -16.34
N ALA A 67 -2.65 12.13 -16.13
CA ALA A 67 -3.84 11.31 -15.98
C ALA A 67 -4.62 11.24 -17.29
N LEU A 68 -4.89 10.01 -17.78
CA LEU A 68 -5.72 9.75 -18.97
C LEU A 68 -7.04 9.05 -18.63
N ALA A 69 -7.05 8.23 -17.58
CA ALA A 69 -8.21 7.43 -17.19
C ALA A 69 -8.85 7.91 -15.88
N GLY A 70 -8.05 8.13 -14.84
CA GLY A 70 -8.52 8.59 -13.54
C GLY A 70 -7.38 9.04 -12.63
N VAL A 71 -7.74 9.71 -11.55
CA VAL A 71 -6.81 10.20 -10.54
C VAL A 71 -7.26 9.74 -9.16
N PHE A 72 -6.37 9.10 -8.42
CA PHE A 72 -6.50 8.89 -6.98
C PHE A 72 -5.63 9.92 -6.27
N ASP A 73 -6.24 10.97 -5.72
CA ASP A 73 -5.55 11.95 -4.88
C ASP A 73 -5.70 11.55 -3.40
N LEU A 74 -4.67 10.89 -2.90
CA LEU A 74 -4.65 10.24 -1.60
C LEU A 74 -4.05 11.17 -0.56
N LYS A 75 -4.64 11.16 0.63
CA LYS A 75 -4.16 11.93 1.77
C LYS A 75 -3.97 11.05 2.98
N ILE A 76 -2.86 11.24 3.68
CA ILE A 76 -2.60 10.59 4.95
C ILE A 76 -3.18 11.46 6.06
N ARG A 77 -3.94 10.88 6.99
CA ARG A 77 -4.46 11.63 8.13
C ARG A 77 -3.33 12.13 9.04
N ASN A 78 -3.57 13.18 9.76
CA ASN A 78 -2.64 13.65 10.77
C ASN A 78 -2.71 12.75 12.00
N GLY A 79 -1.58 12.60 12.71
CA GLY A 79 -1.56 11.96 14.02
C GLY A 79 -2.27 12.81 15.06
N ASN A 80 -2.67 12.18 16.17
CA ASN A 80 -3.30 12.84 17.30
C ASN A 80 -2.32 13.82 17.98
N ASP A 81 -2.68 15.06 18.10
CA ASP A 81 -1.83 16.10 18.72
C ASP A 81 -2.08 16.32 20.24
N GLU A 82 -3.05 15.60 20.80
CA GLU A 82 -3.42 15.69 22.22
C GLU A 82 -2.94 14.49 23.04
N LYS A 83 -3.08 13.27 22.52
CA LYS A 83 -2.79 12.02 23.26
C LYS A 83 -2.07 11.00 22.37
N PHE A 84 -1.33 10.09 23.02
CA PHE A 84 -0.77 8.92 22.36
C PHE A 84 -1.85 7.86 22.15
N GLU A 85 -1.89 7.30 20.97
CA GLU A 85 -2.78 6.20 20.59
C GLU A 85 -1.97 5.11 19.90
N PHE A 86 -2.35 3.87 20.19
CA PHE A 86 -1.70 2.69 19.63
C PHE A 86 -2.78 1.76 19.09
N MET A 87 -2.51 1.15 17.96
CA MET A 87 -3.35 0.11 17.38
C MET A 87 -2.48 -1.10 17.04
N GLY A 88 -2.98 -2.28 17.35
CA GLY A 88 -2.43 -3.54 16.87
C GLY A 88 -3.54 -4.34 16.20
N GLN A 89 -3.28 -4.88 15.04
CA GLN A 89 -4.21 -5.70 14.29
C GLN A 89 -3.52 -6.97 13.80
N ILE A 90 -4.23 -8.09 13.94
CA ILE A 90 -3.83 -9.38 13.38
C ILE A 90 -4.91 -9.78 12.40
N GLY A 91 -4.52 -10.03 11.16
CA GLY A 91 -5.44 -10.44 10.11
C GLY A 91 -4.79 -11.38 9.11
N PHE A 92 -5.59 -11.86 8.16
CA PHE A 92 -5.09 -12.69 7.07
C PHE A 92 -4.02 -11.98 6.24
N ASN A 93 -4.14 -10.65 6.11
CA ASN A 93 -3.19 -9.83 5.33
C ASN A 93 -1.93 -9.42 6.10
N GLY A 94 -1.80 -9.75 7.38
CA GLY A 94 -0.60 -9.42 8.12
C GLY A 94 -0.83 -9.06 9.59
N LEU A 95 0.28 -8.85 10.26
CA LEU A 95 0.38 -8.16 11.55
C LEU A 95 0.58 -6.68 11.25
N GLU A 96 -0.20 -5.85 11.88
CA GLU A 96 -0.12 -4.40 11.74
C GLU A 96 0.02 -3.75 13.11
N GLY A 97 0.92 -2.78 13.17
CA GLY A 97 1.09 -1.90 14.33
C GLY A 97 1.04 -0.45 13.90
N MET A 98 0.32 0.37 14.64
CA MET A 98 0.26 1.81 14.44
C MET A 98 0.46 2.53 15.76
N ALA A 99 1.17 3.63 15.71
CA ALA A 99 1.34 4.55 16.84
C ALA A 99 1.19 5.98 16.34
N GLU A 100 0.52 6.80 17.12
CA GLU A 100 0.40 8.22 16.88
C GLU A 100 0.38 9.01 18.18
N GLY A 101 0.71 10.28 18.09
CA GLY A 101 0.69 11.12 19.26
C GLY A 101 1.33 12.50 19.05
N PRO A 102 1.30 13.33 20.12
CA PRO A 102 1.88 14.64 20.08
C PRO A 102 3.41 14.58 20.11
N ILE A 103 4.07 15.32 19.20
CA ILE A 103 5.47 15.70 19.32
C ILE A 103 5.57 16.90 20.28
N SER A 104 4.64 17.84 20.13
CA SER A 104 4.51 19.00 21.02
C SER A 104 3.05 19.44 21.12
N LYS A 105 2.42 19.21 22.27
CA LYS A 105 1.04 19.65 22.53
C LYS A 105 0.89 21.17 22.40
N LYS A 106 1.86 21.93 22.91
CA LYS A 106 1.82 23.40 22.85
C LYS A 106 1.81 23.96 21.42
N LYS A 107 2.43 23.25 20.50
CA LYS A 107 2.53 23.64 19.09
C LYS A 107 1.55 22.91 18.19
N GLY A 108 0.79 21.94 18.71
CA GLY A 108 -0.10 21.08 17.92
C GLY A 108 0.67 20.21 16.91
N SER A 109 1.93 19.89 17.22
CA SER A 109 2.75 19.03 16.35
C SER A 109 2.50 17.58 16.70
N SER A 110 2.34 16.74 15.68
CA SER A 110 2.01 15.31 15.85
C SER A 110 2.79 14.42 14.91
N PHE A 111 2.83 13.14 15.26
CA PHE A 111 3.33 12.07 14.41
C PHE A 111 2.27 10.98 14.26
N LEU A 112 2.37 10.26 13.15
CA LEU A 112 1.68 9.01 12.88
C LEU A 112 2.69 8.09 12.22
N VAL A 113 2.76 6.85 12.68
CA VAL A 113 3.57 5.78 12.07
C VAL A 113 2.76 4.51 12.04
N ASN A 114 2.86 3.80 10.92
CA ASN A 114 2.24 2.50 10.71
C ASN A 114 3.26 1.55 10.12
N TYR A 115 3.22 0.30 10.52
CA TYR A 115 4.03 -0.77 9.95
C TYR A 115 3.22 -2.04 9.86
N ARG A 116 3.33 -2.73 8.72
CA ARG A 116 2.67 -4.00 8.47
C ARG A 116 3.66 -5.05 7.98
N TYR A 117 3.50 -6.26 8.47
CA TYR A 117 4.27 -7.44 8.10
C TYR A 117 3.35 -8.59 7.72
N SER A 118 3.64 -9.27 6.61
CA SER A 118 2.87 -10.42 6.13
C SER A 118 2.91 -11.58 7.12
N THR A 119 1.75 -12.15 7.43
CA THR A 119 1.60 -13.29 8.35
C THR A 119 1.59 -14.65 7.67
N LEU A 120 1.53 -14.71 6.34
CA LEU A 120 1.44 -15.99 5.62
C LEU A 120 2.60 -16.94 5.97
N GLU A 121 3.80 -16.40 6.19
CA GLU A 121 4.94 -17.19 6.66
C GLU A 121 4.75 -17.69 8.10
N LEU A 122 4.15 -16.89 8.98
CA LEU A 122 3.88 -17.31 10.36
C LEU A 122 2.87 -18.44 10.41
N PHE A 123 1.88 -18.46 9.53
CA PHE A 123 0.92 -19.55 9.44
C PHE A 123 1.57 -20.85 8.98
N THR A 124 2.51 -20.80 8.04
CA THR A 124 3.27 -22.01 7.63
C THR A 124 4.17 -22.52 8.75
N LEU A 125 4.75 -21.63 9.57
CA LEU A 125 5.57 -22.03 10.73
C LEU A 125 4.77 -22.75 11.82
N ILE A 126 3.49 -22.47 11.96
CA ILE A 126 2.60 -23.16 12.92
C ILE A 126 1.89 -24.37 12.28
N GLY A 127 2.32 -24.80 11.10
CA GLY A 127 1.83 -26.00 10.43
C GLY A 127 0.51 -25.82 9.66
N LEU A 128 0.05 -24.60 9.44
CA LEU A 128 -1.08 -24.32 8.56
C LEU A 128 -0.56 -24.22 7.12
N ASP A 129 -0.71 -25.31 6.37
CA ASP A 129 -0.39 -25.34 4.95
C ASP A 129 -1.64 -24.94 4.14
N PHE A 130 -1.54 -23.85 3.38
CA PHE A 130 -2.63 -23.39 2.51
C PHE A 130 -2.61 -24.06 1.14
N GLY A 131 -1.77 -25.08 0.93
CA GLY A 131 -1.67 -25.81 -0.33
C GLY A 131 -1.15 -24.97 -1.49
N THR A 132 -0.48 -23.85 -1.22
CA THR A 132 0.06 -22.96 -2.26
C THR A 132 1.54 -23.19 -2.45
N SER A 133 1.95 -23.44 -3.70
CA SER A 133 3.37 -23.58 -4.07
C SER A 133 4.15 -22.26 -3.98
N ALA A 134 3.48 -21.15 -3.64
CA ALA A 134 4.07 -19.82 -3.57
C ALA A 134 3.65 -19.12 -2.28
N THR A 135 4.64 -18.73 -1.47
CA THR A 135 4.41 -17.95 -0.25
C THR A 135 4.80 -16.49 -0.50
N PRO A 136 3.85 -15.58 -0.65
CA PRO A 136 4.13 -14.17 -0.76
C PRO A 136 4.54 -13.60 0.59
N LYS A 137 5.66 -12.89 0.61
CA LYS A 137 6.17 -12.15 1.76
C LYS A 137 6.17 -10.68 1.41
N TYR A 138 5.64 -9.85 2.28
CA TYR A 138 5.67 -8.42 2.10
C TYR A 138 5.72 -7.70 3.45
N GLN A 139 6.23 -6.52 3.41
CA GLN A 139 6.21 -5.57 4.52
C GLN A 139 6.11 -4.17 3.97
N ASP A 140 5.43 -3.32 4.69
CA ASP A 140 5.29 -1.91 4.33
C ASP A 140 5.20 -1.04 5.58
N GLY A 141 5.54 0.21 5.40
CA GLY A 141 5.43 1.20 6.44
C GLY A 141 5.11 2.58 5.88
N THR A 142 4.39 3.33 6.69
CA THR A 142 4.03 4.72 6.39
C THR A 142 4.23 5.57 7.63
N PHE A 143 4.70 6.78 7.42
CA PHE A 143 4.76 7.77 8.50
C PHE A 143 4.34 9.15 8.02
N LYS A 144 3.83 9.96 8.94
CA LYS A 144 3.57 11.39 8.73
C LYS A 144 3.90 12.17 9.98
N LEU A 145 4.66 13.24 9.81
CA LEU A 145 4.97 14.23 10.83
C LEU A 145 4.33 15.54 10.44
N ARG A 146 3.71 16.22 11.39
CA ARG A 146 3.05 17.50 11.18
C ARG A 146 3.58 18.53 12.17
N PHE A 147 4.02 19.67 11.64
CA PHE A 147 4.58 20.80 12.39
C PHE A 147 3.86 22.09 11.99
N PRO A 148 2.77 22.47 12.67
CA PRO A 148 2.11 23.75 12.42
C PRO A 148 2.94 24.90 13.00
N ASP A 149 2.94 26.02 12.28
CA ASP A 149 3.56 27.27 12.71
C ASP A 149 2.64 28.44 12.30
N LYS A 150 2.94 29.64 12.80
CA LYS A 150 2.16 30.86 12.50
C LYS A 150 2.07 31.19 11.00
N LYS A 151 3.03 30.73 10.19
CA LYS A 151 3.12 30.98 8.75
C LYS A 151 2.55 29.85 7.90
N GLY A 152 2.24 28.70 8.49
CA GLY A 152 1.74 27.53 7.75
C GLY A 152 1.97 26.23 8.47
N VAL A 153 1.93 25.14 7.72
CA VAL A 153 2.15 23.77 8.25
C VAL A 153 3.23 23.09 7.41
N THR A 154 4.28 22.66 8.10
CA THR A 154 5.29 21.76 7.50
C THR A 154 4.86 20.32 7.74
N GLN A 155 4.86 19.52 6.69
CA GLN A 155 4.58 18.10 6.76
C GLN A 155 5.74 17.32 6.17
N VAL A 156 6.10 16.22 6.83
CA VAL A 156 7.07 15.24 6.33
C VAL A 156 6.39 13.88 6.34
N PHE A 157 6.39 13.19 5.24
CA PHE A 157 5.76 11.88 5.15
C PHE A 157 6.58 10.93 4.27
N GLY A 158 6.32 9.65 4.42
CA GLY A 158 6.91 8.62 3.58
C GLY A 158 6.06 7.36 3.59
N LEU A 159 6.09 6.68 2.46
CA LEU A 159 5.49 5.37 2.23
C LEU A 159 6.53 4.49 1.56
N GLY A 160 6.68 3.27 2.01
CA GLY A 160 7.58 2.31 1.37
C GLY A 160 7.28 0.88 1.78
N GLY A 161 7.68 -0.04 0.93
CA GLY A 161 7.50 -1.47 1.20
C GLY A 161 8.41 -2.33 0.35
N THR A 162 8.51 -3.60 0.75
CA THR A 162 9.20 -4.63 0.00
C THR A 162 8.30 -5.84 -0.15
N SER A 163 8.41 -6.54 -1.28
CA SER A 163 7.67 -7.76 -1.53
C SER A 163 8.52 -8.79 -2.26
N LYS A 164 8.34 -10.06 -1.89
CA LYS A 164 9.04 -11.20 -2.48
C LYS A 164 8.11 -12.40 -2.55
N ILE A 165 8.14 -13.11 -3.66
CA ILE A 165 7.44 -14.39 -3.81
C ILE A 165 8.49 -15.50 -3.82
N ASN A 166 8.40 -16.43 -2.87
CA ASN A 166 9.18 -17.67 -2.88
C ASN A 166 8.31 -18.75 -3.54
N ILE A 167 8.75 -19.25 -4.67
CA ILE A 167 8.10 -20.37 -5.36
C ILE A 167 8.86 -21.64 -4.95
N VAL A 168 8.18 -22.54 -4.27
CA VAL A 168 8.71 -23.87 -3.97
C VAL A 168 8.30 -24.78 -5.13
N THR A 169 9.25 -25.12 -5.99
CA THR A 169 9.04 -26.13 -7.02
C THR A 169 9.13 -27.49 -6.30
N PRO A 170 8.10 -28.35 -6.32
CA PRO A 170 8.21 -29.70 -5.78
C PRO A 170 9.36 -30.42 -6.48
N ALA A 171 10.20 -31.12 -5.71
CA ALA A 171 11.37 -31.82 -6.22
C ALA A 171 11.02 -33.05 -7.12
N ASP A 172 9.76 -33.40 -7.25
CA ASP A 172 9.23 -34.56 -7.97
C ASP A 172 8.41 -34.23 -9.23
N SER A 173 8.63 -33.08 -9.88
CA SER A 173 8.21 -32.97 -11.27
C SER A 173 9.28 -33.67 -12.14
N ASP A 174 9.08 -34.94 -12.39
CA ASP A 174 9.90 -35.74 -13.32
C ASP A 174 10.07 -34.94 -14.62
N ALA A 175 11.32 -34.55 -14.86
CA ALA A 175 11.73 -33.88 -16.11
C ALA A 175 11.64 -34.81 -17.34
N ASN A 176 10.99 -35.98 -17.21
CA ASN A 176 10.91 -37.01 -18.24
C ASN A 176 9.64 -36.98 -19.11
N GLU A 177 8.66 -36.12 -18.83
CA GLU A 177 7.46 -36.02 -19.71
C GLU A 177 7.49 -34.93 -20.78
N LEU A 178 8.59 -34.18 -20.89
CA LEU A 178 8.65 -33.05 -21.83
C LEU A 178 9.22 -33.42 -23.21
N PHE A 179 9.62 -34.67 -23.45
CA PHE A 179 10.11 -35.17 -24.73
C PHE A 179 9.53 -36.54 -25.09
N GLY A 180 8.21 -36.66 -25.08
CA GLY A 180 7.50 -37.77 -25.69
C GLY A 180 7.16 -37.40 -27.14
N PHE A 181 7.89 -37.95 -28.11
CA PHE A 181 7.50 -37.94 -29.51
C PHE A 181 6.36 -38.95 -29.74
#